data_3486d738fdb5afcd9fd7cc4f92ae29c8
#
_entry.id   3486d738fdb5afcd9fd7cc4f92ae29c8
#
_cell.length_a   1.000
_cell.length_b   1.000
_cell.length_c   1.000
_cell.angle_alpha   90.00
_cell.angle_beta   90.00
_cell.angle_gamma   90.00
#
_symmetry.space_group_name_H-M   'P 1'
#
loop_
_entity.id
_entity.type
_entity.pdbx_description
1 polymer ?
#
loop_
_entity_poly.entity_id
_entity_poly.type
_entity_poly.pdbx_seq_one_letter_code
_entity_poly.pdbx_strand_id
1 'polypeptide(L)'
;MQPNDYIEANRSMWNETADVHAQGYVSQLLERIKDPDFRTFDDVEKRIFAHMGLDGKAVIQLCCNNGRELISVKKAGAGRCVGIDVSDKFIAQGRHLASLGGVDVELLRSSVYDIPPDLFGQFDLVYITIGALGWLPDLEAFFGIVSRLLRTNGQVFIYEMHPILNMFDANKGLTVEASYFQREPFVVAEGTDYYDPAQVIKSVSYWFPHKLSDVIGGCLKHGLSLTHFEEYAHDLSMVYAAFENLGKKPPLSYSLVARKIA
;
A
#
# COMPACT_ATOMS: atom_id res chain seq x y z
N MET A 1 1.86 -13.02 -20.58
CA MET A 1 1.33 -11.65 -20.53
C MET A 1 2.48 -10.68 -20.37
N GLN A 2 2.37 -9.49 -20.91
CA GLN A 2 3.35 -8.43 -20.69
C GLN A 2 3.02 -7.73 -19.36
N PRO A 3 3.98 -7.04 -18.71
CA PRO A 3 3.73 -6.32 -17.44
C PRO A 3 2.51 -5.40 -17.48
N ASN A 4 2.30 -4.69 -18.60
CA ASN A 4 1.16 -3.78 -18.75
C ASN A 4 -0.20 -4.52 -18.78
N ASP A 5 -0.24 -5.78 -19.26
CA ASP A 5 -1.48 -6.56 -19.27
C ASP A 5 -1.94 -6.87 -17.83
N TYR A 6 -0.98 -7.16 -16.93
CA TYR A 6 -1.27 -7.39 -15.51
C TYR A 6 -1.76 -6.11 -14.82
N ILE A 7 -1.11 -4.98 -15.12
CA ILE A 7 -1.49 -3.68 -14.54
C ILE A 7 -2.92 -3.32 -14.95
N GLU A 8 -3.28 -3.51 -16.21
CA GLU A 8 -4.62 -3.16 -16.71
C GLU A 8 -5.70 -4.11 -16.17
N ALA A 9 -5.39 -5.41 -16.01
CA ALA A 9 -6.29 -6.35 -15.37
C ALA A 9 -6.53 -5.96 -13.90
N ASN A 10 -5.47 -5.69 -13.15
CA ASN A 10 -5.56 -5.24 -11.75
C ASN A 10 -6.27 -3.89 -11.63
N ARG A 11 -6.05 -2.95 -12.57
CA ARG A 11 -6.81 -1.69 -12.63
C ARG A 11 -8.31 -1.94 -12.79
N SER A 12 -8.70 -2.84 -13.67
CA SER A 12 -10.11 -3.18 -13.91
C SER A 12 -10.75 -3.73 -12.64
N MET A 13 -10.06 -4.65 -11.95
CA MET A 13 -10.49 -5.21 -10.68
C MET A 13 -10.63 -4.13 -9.60
N TRP A 14 -9.63 -3.24 -9.45
CA TRP A 14 -9.68 -2.16 -8.47
C TRP A 14 -10.77 -1.13 -8.77
N ASN A 15 -11.11 -0.89 -10.05
CA ASN A 15 -12.26 -0.06 -10.42
C ASN A 15 -13.60 -0.71 -10.04
N GLU A 16 -13.73 -2.04 -10.17
CA GLU A 16 -14.91 -2.78 -9.71
C GLU A 16 -15.01 -2.73 -8.18
N THR A 17 -13.92 -2.99 -7.48
CA THR A 17 -13.83 -2.88 -6.02
C THR A 17 -14.21 -1.49 -5.51
N ALA A 18 -13.80 -0.44 -6.20
CA ALA A 18 -14.15 0.94 -5.82
C ALA A 18 -15.67 1.19 -5.86
N ASP A 19 -16.40 0.57 -6.79
CA ASP A 19 -17.87 0.68 -6.83
C ASP A 19 -18.52 0.01 -5.61
N VAL A 20 -18.00 -1.13 -5.19
CA VAL A 20 -18.46 -1.83 -3.97
C VAL A 20 -18.18 -0.98 -2.73
N HIS A 21 -16.96 -0.47 -2.59
CA HIS A 21 -16.57 0.37 -1.47
C HIS A 21 -17.37 1.67 -1.36
N ALA A 22 -17.78 2.25 -2.50
CA ALA A 22 -18.60 3.46 -2.51
C ALA A 22 -19.95 3.27 -1.79
N GLN A 23 -20.52 2.07 -1.87
CA GLN A 23 -21.83 1.75 -1.28
C GLN A 23 -21.76 1.44 0.22
N GLY A 24 -20.60 0.99 0.71
CA GLY A 24 -20.40 0.52 2.09
C GLY A 24 -19.40 1.36 2.86
N TYR A 25 -18.15 0.95 2.82
CA TYR A 25 -17.06 1.51 3.61
C TYR A 25 -16.85 3.02 3.42
N VAL A 26 -16.88 3.51 2.18
CA VAL A 26 -16.64 4.93 1.89
C VAL A 26 -17.75 5.79 2.50
N SER A 27 -19.00 5.32 2.53
CA SER A 27 -20.12 6.08 3.12
C SER A 27 -19.87 6.41 4.60
N GLN A 28 -19.28 5.49 5.37
CA GLN A 28 -18.91 5.72 6.77
C GLN A 28 -17.74 6.71 6.91
N LEU A 29 -16.86 6.74 5.91
CA LEU A 29 -15.70 7.61 5.89
C LEU A 29 -16.07 9.08 5.63
N LEU A 30 -17.15 9.34 4.86
CA LEU A 30 -17.56 10.69 4.46
C LEU A 30 -17.79 11.66 5.63
N GLU A 31 -18.32 11.18 6.74
CA GLU A 31 -18.50 12.03 7.94
C GLU A 31 -17.22 12.12 8.77
N ARG A 32 -16.52 11.00 8.93
CA ARG A 32 -15.31 10.95 9.75
C ARG A 32 -14.17 11.80 9.18
N ILE A 33 -14.06 11.87 7.85
CA ILE A 33 -12.99 12.60 7.17
C ILE A 33 -13.04 14.12 7.43
N LYS A 34 -14.21 14.66 7.81
CA LYS A 34 -14.42 16.09 8.13
C LYS A 34 -13.75 16.50 9.43
N ASP A 35 -13.54 15.54 10.34
CA ASP A 35 -12.88 15.79 11.62
C ASP A 35 -11.42 16.25 11.38
N PRO A 36 -10.99 17.41 11.91
CA PRO A 36 -9.60 17.85 11.83
C PRO A 36 -8.60 16.84 12.42
N ASP A 37 -9.05 16.08 13.42
CA ASP A 37 -8.24 15.07 14.10
C ASP A 37 -8.36 13.67 13.48
N PHE A 38 -9.07 13.53 12.34
CA PHE A 38 -9.17 12.27 11.64
C PHE A 38 -7.78 11.72 11.28
N ARG A 39 -7.50 10.52 11.75
CA ARG A 39 -6.29 9.73 11.45
C ARG A 39 -6.69 8.28 11.24
N THR A 40 -6.01 7.62 10.31
CA THR A 40 -6.12 6.17 10.07
C THR A 40 -5.02 5.39 10.75
N PHE A 41 -4.02 6.06 11.32
CA PHE A 41 -2.81 5.45 11.84
C PHE A 41 -3.10 4.52 13.02
N ASP A 42 -2.55 3.33 12.96
CA ASP A 42 -2.43 2.45 14.10
C ASP A 42 -1.24 2.86 15.01
N ASP A 43 -0.93 2.05 16.01
CA ASP A 43 0.13 2.38 16.96
C ASP A 43 1.54 2.22 16.38
N VAL A 44 1.71 1.36 15.36
CA VAL A 44 2.99 1.21 14.64
C VAL A 44 3.26 2.47 13.81
N GLU A 45 2.29 2.88 13.00
CA GLU A 45 2.41 4.09 12.18
C GLU A 45 2.62 5.34 13.03
N LYS A 46 1.85 5.50 14.13
CA LYS A 46 2.03 6.62 15.08
C LYS A 46 3.45 6.68 15.62
N ARG A 47 4.01 5.53 16.05
CA ARG A 47 5.38 5.45 16.58
C ARG A 47 6.41 5.81 15.52
N ILE A 48 6.27 5.26 14.31
CA ILE A 48 7.21 5.51 13.21
C ILE A 48 7.13 6.97 12.76
N PHE A 49 5.94 7.51 12.54
CA PHE A 49 5.76 8.91 12.15
C PHE A 49 6.20 9.91 13.24
N ALA A 50 6.02 9.58 14.51
CA ALA A 50 6.56 10.39 15.60
C ALA A 50 8.09 10.45 15.58
N HIS A 51 8.74 9.32 15.27
CA HIS A 51 10.21 9.26 15.14
C HIS A 51 10.71 10.00 13.89
N MET A 52 10.02 9.84 12.75
CA MET A 52 10.40 10.47 11.49
C MET A 52 10.12 11.98 11.48
N GLY A 53 9.06 12.42 12.14
CA GLY A 53 8.47 13.76 12.02
C GLY A 53 7.80 13.94 10.65
N LEU A 54 6.57 14.44 10.61
CA LEU A 54 5.83 14.68 9.36
C LEU A 54 5.74 16.17 9.01
N ASP A 55 5.93 17.05 10.00
CA ASP A 55 5.69 18.49 9.85
C ASP A 55 6.49 19.08 8.68
N GLY A 56 5.76 19.71 7.75
CA GLY A 56 6.31 20.33 6.54
C GLY A 56 6.88 19.38 5.49
N LYS A 57 6.97 18.07 5.71
CA LYS A 57 7.56 17.11 4.77
C LYS A 57 6.74 16.95 3.50
N ALA A 58 7.44 16.82 2.37
CA ALA A 58 6.85 16.38 1.12
C ALA A 58 6.73 14.85 1.11
N VAL A 59 5.50 14.34 0.98
CA VAL A 59 5.18 12.91 1.06
C VAL A 59 4.51 12.45 -0.23
N ILE A 60 4.92 11.30 -0.76
CA ILE A 60 4.21 10.60 -1.82
C ILE A 60 3.78 9.21 -1.33
N GLN A 61 2.49 8.89 -1.51
CA GLN A 61 1.96 7.54 -1.27
C GLN A 61 1.78 6.82 -2.61
N LEU A 62 2.39 5.65 -2.74
CA LEU A 62 2.25 4.80 -3.92
C LEU A 62 1.20 3.73 -3.67
N CYS A 63 0.38 3.41 -4.69
CA CYS A 63 -0.81 2.57 -4.56
C CYS A 63 -1.76 3.10 -3.46
N CYS A 64 -2.08 4.38 -3.56
CA CYS A 64 -2.75 5.10 -2.47
C CYS A 64 -4.25 4.79 -2.33
N ASN A 65 -4.83 3.97 -3.20
CA ASN A 65 -6.26 3.70 -3.21
C ASN A 65 -7.07 5.03 -3.22
N ASN A 66 -8.01 5.24 -2.32
CA ASN A 66 -8.75 6.50 -2.18
C ASN A 66 -8.02 7.56 -1.32
N GLY A 67 -6.77 7.38 -1.01
CA GLY A 67 -5.91 8.36 -0.35
C GLY A 67 -6.27 8.70 1.10
N ARG A 68 -7.08 7.89 1.80
CA ARG A 68 -7.47 8.16 3.20
C ARG A 68 -6.27 8.23 4.15
N GLU A 69 -5.25 7.38 3.92
CA GLU A 69 -4.00 7.39 4.68
C GLU A 69 -3.21 8.65 4.36
N LEU A 70 -3.14 9.05 3.09
CA LEU A 70 -2.47 10.28 2.68
C LEU A 70 -3.15 11.54 3.25
N ILE A 71 -4.49 11.57 3.31
CA ILE A 71 -5.25 12.62 3.97
C ILE A 71 -4.91 12.67 5.45
N SER A 72 -4.74 11.53 6.11
CA SER A 72 -4.29 11.44 7.51
C SER A 72 -2.88 11.99 7.69
N VAL A 73 -1.95 11.68 6.77
CA VAL A 73 -0.59 12.24 6.73
C VAL A 73 -0.63 13.76 6.55
N LYS A 74 -1.47 14.25 5.65
CA LYS A 74 -1.64 15.70 5.44
C LYS A 74 -2.17 16.39 6.70
N LYS A 75 -3.20 15.85 7.33
CA LYS A 75 -3.75 16.37 8.59
C LYS A 75 -2.76 16.28 9.76
N ALA A 76 -1.79 15.36 9.69
CA ALA A 76 -0.71 15.25 10.69
C ALA A 76 0.42 16.29 10.52
N GLY A 77 0.26 17.26 9.60
CA GLY A 77 1.20 18.36 9.41
C GLY A 77 2.12 18.25 8.20
N ALA A 78 1.99 17.20 7.39
CA ALA A 78 2.80 17.10 6.17
C ALA A 78 2.55 18.28 5.22
N GLY A 79 3.61 18.70 4.53
CA GLY A 79 3.58 19.77 3.54
C GLY A 79 2.89 19.34 2.25
N ARG A 80 3.64 19.18 1.15
CA ARG A 80 3.10 18.63 -0.10
C ARG A 80 2.77 17.15 0.05
N CYS A 81 1.56 16.73 -0.34
CA CYS A 81 1.13 15.35 -0.33
C CYS A 81 0.66 14.93 -1.72
N VAL A 82 1.26 13.88 -2.29
CA VAL A 82 0.92 13.33 -3.61
C VAL A 82 0.54 11.86 -3.45
N GLY A 83 -0.56 11.43 -4.06
CA GLY A 83 -0.99 10.03 -4.10
C GLY A 83 -1.03 9.51 -5.54
N ILE A 84 -0.49 8.33 -5.76
CA ILE A 84 -0.51 7.63 -7.06
C ILE A 84 -1.31 6.36 -6.91
N ASP A 85 -2.30 6.18 -7.79
CA ASP A 85 -3.03 4.93 -7.94
C ASP A 85 -3.42 4.69 -9.39
N VAL A 86 -3.54 3.43 -9.76
CA VAL A 86 -3.92 3.04 -11.13
C VAL A 86 -5.42 3.14 -11.35
N SER A 87 -6.25 3.05 -10.29
CA SER A 87 -7.70 3.07 -10.35
C SER A 87 -8.25 4.48 -10.53
N ASP A 88 -8.95 4.70 -11.64
CA ASP A 88 -9.65 5.98 -11.90
C ASP A 88 -10.68 6.29 -10.83
N LYS A 89 -11.41 5.26 -10.38
CA LYS A 89 -12.52 5.40 -9.45
C LYS A 89 -12.03 5.69 -8.03
N PHE A 90 -10.98 5.01 -7.56
CA PHE A 90 -10.38 5.34 -6.26
C PHE A 90 -9.80 6.74 -6.24
N ILE A 91 -9.13 7.17 -7.30
CA ILE A 91 -8.65 8.56 -7.41
C ILE A 91 -9.82 9.56 -7.37
N ALA A 92 -10.93 9.27 -8.04
CA ALA A 92 -12.12 10.14 -7.99
C ALA A 92 -12.72 10.19 -6.56
N GLN A 93 -12.84 9.05 -5.88
CA GLN A 93 -13.27 8.98 -4.48
C GLN A 93 -12.33 9.78 -3.58
N GLY A 94 -11.03 9.62 -3.75
CA GLY A 94 -10.01 10.30 -2.96
C GLY A 94 -10.07 11.82 -3.09
N ARG A 95 -10.26 12.34 -4.29
CA ARG A 95 -10.47 13.78 -4.53
C ARG A 95 -11.71 14.30 -3.82
N HIS A 96 -12.79 13.52 -3.81
CA HIS A 96 -13.99 13.86 -3.05
C HIS A 96 -13.74 13.87 -1.53
N LEU A 97 -13.06 12.83 -1.01
CA LEU A 97 -12.69 12.75 0.41
C LEU A 97 -11.78 13.91 0.83
N ALA A 98 -10.79 14.26 0.04
CA ALA A 98 -9.88 15.38 0.30
C ALA A 98 -10.64 16.71 0.37
N SER A 99 -11.57 16.93 -0.56
CA SER A 99 -12.44 18.10 -0.58
C SER A 99 -13.31 18.19 0.69
N LEU A 100 -13.94 17.09 1.10
CA LEU A 100 -14.74 17.02 2.33
C LEU A 100 -13.88 17.21 3.60
N GLY A 101 -12.67 16.67 3.60
CA GLY A 101 -11.71 16.79 4.70
C GLY A 101 -11.03 18.16 4.77
N GLY A 102 -11.28 19.06 3.81
CA GLY A 102 -10.70 20.40 3.76
C GLY A 102 -9.16 20.38 3.62
N VAL A 103 -8.60 19.38 2.94
CA VAL A 103 -7.14 19.24 2.78
C VAL A 103 -6.72 19.27 1.31
N ASP A 104 -5.56 19.88 1.07
CA ASP A 104 -4.92 19.92 -0.24
C ASP A 104 -3.97 18.72 -0.40
N VAL A 105 -4.42 17.71 -1.15
CA VAL A 105 -3.63 16.56 -1.57
C VAL A 105 -3.77 16.38 -3.08
N GLU A 106 -2.66 16.15 -3.75
CA GLU A 106 -2.61 15.90 -5.19
C GLU A 106 -2.79 14.40 -5.45
N LEU A 107 -3.87 14.01 -6.13
CA LEU A 107 -4.16 12.61 -6.44
C LEU A 107 -4.10 12.39 -7.95
N LEU A 108 -3.17 11.55 -8.39
CA LEU A 108 -2.86 11.29 -9.79
C LEU A 108 -3.20 9.84 -10.17
N ARG A 109 -3.98 9.69 -11.24
CA ARG A 109 -4.20 8.38 -11.84
C ARG A 109 -2.98 8.02 -12.70
N SER A 110 -2.16 7.13 -12.21
CA SER A 110 -0.99 6.62 -12.93
C SER A 110 -0.62 5.22 -12.43
N SER A 111 0.02 4.44 -13.29
CA SER A 111 0.81 3.31 -12.83
C SER A 111 2.02 3.81 -12.05
N VAL A 112 2.45 3.06 -11.03
CA VAL A 112 3.71 3.37 -10.32
C VAL A 112 4.94 3.27 -11.22
N TYR A 113 4.83 2.60 -12.37
CA TYR A 113 5.89 2.51 -13.38
C TYR A 113 5.89 3.68 -14.38
N ASP A 114 4.84 4.51 -14.36
CA ASP A 114 4.60 5.61 -15.32
C ASP A 114 4.50 6.97 -14.61
N ILE A 115 5.25 7.15 -13.52
CA ILE A 115 5.23 8.38 -12.73
C ILE A 115 5.81 9.55 -13.53
N PRO A 116 5.15 10.73 -13.53
CA PRO A 116 5.65 11.93 -14.19
C PRO A 116 7.07 12.29 -13.74
N PRO A 117 8.00 12.58 -14.69
CA PRO A 117 9.41 12.82 -14.36
C PRO A 117 9.68 14.00 -13.43
N ASP A 118 8.80 15.00 -13.41
CA ASP A 118 8.87 16.18 -12.55
C ASP A 118 8.64 15.88 -11.05
N LEU A 119 8.15 14.67 -10.72
CA LEU A 119 8.03 14.21 -9.35
C LEU A 119 9.33 13.61 -8.79
N PHE A 120 10.33 13.30 -9.63
CA PHE A 120 11.55 12.70 -9.14
C PHE A 120 12.42 13.68 -8.32
N GLY A 121 12.98 13.18 -7.23
CA GLY A 121 13.81 13.95 -6.31
C GLY A 121 13.06 14.99 -5.46
N GLN A 122 11.72 14.88 -5.38
CA GLN A 122 10.90 15.91 -4.74
C GLN A 122 10.46 15.55 -3.30
N PHE A 123 10.61 14.30 -2.88
CA PHE A 123 9.96 13.84 -1.66
C PHE A 123 10.94 13.53 -0.52
N ASP A 124 10.52 13.88 0.69
CA ASP A 124 11.17 13.49 1.95
C ASP A 124 10.79 12.07 2.35
N LEU A 125 9.57 11.64 1.96
CA LEU A 125 9.02 10.36 2.31
C LEU A 125 8.25 9.74 1.14
N VAL A 126 8.59 8.50 0.81
CA VAL A 126 7.72 7.60 0.04
C VAL A 126 7.02 6.70 1.04
N TYR A 127 5.70 6.67 1.01
CA TYR A 127 4.86 5.90 1.94
C TYR A 127 4.13 4.79 1.16
N ILE A 128 4.23 3.57 1.67
CA ILE A 128 3.65 2.36 1.07
C ILE A 128 2.92 1.61 2.16
N THR A 129 1.62 1.43 1.96
CA THR A 129 0.75 0.76 2.91
C THR A 129 0.21 -0.54 2.35
N ILE A 130 -0.45 -1.22 3.19
CA ILE A 130 -0.98 -2.57 3.20
C ILE A 130 -1.51 -3.04 1.85
N GLY A 131 -1.01 -4.17 1.39
CA GLY A 131 -1.47 -4.84 0.19
C GLY A 131 -1.00 -4.20 -1.11
N ALA A 132 0.01 -3.31 -1.08
CA ALA A 132 0.49 -2.63 -2.27
C ALA A 132 1.45 -3.51 -3.09
N LEU A 133 2.44 -4.12 -2.42
CA LEU A 133 3.56 -4.77 -3.11
C LEU A 133 3.15 -5.99 -3.93
N GLY A 134 2.16 -6.75 -3.48
CA GLY A 134 1.68 -7.93 -4.21
C GLY A 134 0.99 -7.61 -5.54
N TRP A 135 0.59 -6.37 -5.79
CA TRP A 135 0.00 -5.97 -7.07
C TRP A 135 1.03 -5.59 -8.13
N LEU A 136 2.32 -5.57 -7.77
CA LEU A 136 3.40 -5.06 -8.61
C LEU A 136 4.14 -6.21 -9.30
N PRO A 137 4.15 -6.29 -10.63
CA PRO A 137 4.82 -7.38 -11.36
C PRO A 137 6.35 -7.31 -11.28
N ASP A 138 6.94 -6.15 -11.05
CA ASP A 138 8.39 -5.93 -11.04
C ASP A 138 8.82 -5.07 -9.85
N LEU A 139 9.18 -5.72 -8.73
CA LEU A 139 9.67 -5.02 -7.54
C LEU A 139 11.03 -4.36 -7.73
N GLU A 140 11.87 -4.88 -8.60
CA GLU A 140 13.19 -4.27 -8.85
C GLU A 140 13.02 -2.90 -9.51
N ALA A 141 12.25 -2.82 -10.60
CA ALA A 141 11.92 -1.56 -11.25
C ALA A 141 11.21 -0.60 -10.28
N PHE A 142 10.29 -1.12 -9.45
CA PHE A 142 9.57 -0.35 -8.45
C PHE A 142 10.51 0.33 -7.44
N PHE A 143 11.47 -0.41 -6.84
CA PHE A 143 12.42 0.20 -5.90
C PHE A 143 13.38 1.19 -6.56
N GLY A 144 13.69 1.01 -7.85
CA GLY A 144 14.38 2.01 -8.65
C GLY A 144 13.60 3.33 -8.74
N ILE A 145 12.29 3.25 -8.91
CA ILE A 145 11.40 4.41 -8.94
C ILE A 145 11.29 5.05 -7.54
N VAL A 146 11.11 4.24 -6.50
CA VAL A 146 11.09 4.73 -5.10
C VAL A 146 12.35 5.54 -4.78
N SER A 147 13.52 5.01 -5.12
CA SER A 147 14.80 5.73 -4.92
C SER A 147 14.85 7.04 -5.71
N ARG A 148 14.36 7.05 -6.96
CA ARG A 148 14.34 8.28 -7.79
C ARG A 148 13.37 9.34 -7.26
N LEU A 149 12.25 8.97 -6.66
CA LEU A 149 11.29 9.90 -6.07
C LEU A 149 11.86 10.64 -4.85
N LEU A 150 12.69 9.94 -4.08
CA LEU A 150 13.28 10.50 -2.88
C LEU A 150 14.40 11.50 -3.20
N ARG A 151 14.40 12.62 -2.47
CA ARG A 151 15.57 13.49 -2.36
C ARG A 151 16.68 12.80 -1.55
N THR A 152 17.89 13.32 -1.59
CA THR A 152 19.00 12.86 -0.73
C THR A 152 18.56 12.87 0.74
N ASN A 153 18.85 11.82 1.48
CA ASN A 153 18.40 11.56 2.85
C ASN A 153 16.87 11.38 3.03
N GLY A 154 16.09 11.38 1.96
CA GLY A 154 14.68 11.00 2.01
C GLY A 154 14.53 9.54 2.41
N GLN A 155 13.35 9.17 2.89
CA GLN A 155 13.08 7.85 3.46
C GLN A 155 11.91 7.18 2.72
N VAL A 156 11.96 5.86 2.62
CA VAL A 156 10.77 5.05 2.33
C VAL A 156 10.29 4.41 3.62
N PHE A 157 8.99 4.45 3.86
CA PHE A 157 8.31 3.70 4.90
C PHE A 157 7.34 2.71 4.26
N ILE A 158 7.54 1.44 4.54
CA ILE A 158 6.69 0.33 4.10
C ILE A 158 6.06 -0.29 5.34
N TYR A 159 4.73 -0.43 5.34
CA TYR A 159 3.99 -1.16 6.35
C TYR A 159 3.05 -2.12 5.65
N GLU A 160 3.38 -3.41 5.65
CA GLU A 160 2.83 -4.39 4.72
C GLU A 160 2.58 -5.74 5.39
N MET A 161 1.68 -6.53 4.81
CA MET A 161 1.51 -7.93 5.21
C MET A 161 2.78 -8.73 4.95
N HIS A 162 3.06 -9.69 5.83
CA HIS A 162 4.29 -10.47 5.70
C HIS A 162 4.19 -11.46 4.53
N PRO A 163 5.20 -11.51 3.62
CA PRO A 163 5.15 -12.35 2.41
C PRO A 163 4.96 -13.85 2.66
N ILE A 164 5.31 -14.34 3.86
CA ILE A 164 5.09 -15.74 4.23
C ILE A 164 3.61 -16.12 4.19
N LEU A 165 2.70 -15.15 4.32
CA LEU A 165 1.26 -15.39 4.29
C LEU A 165 0.79 -15.89 2.91
N ASN A 166 1.51 -15.59 1.84
CA ASN A 166 1.27 -16.15 0.52
C ASN A 166 1.37 -17.69 0.45
N MET A 167 1.93 -18.33 1.48
CA MET A 167 1.98 -19.80 1.56
C MET A 167 0.65 -20.41 2.01
N PHE A 168 -0.27 -19.62 2.57
CA PHE A 168 -1.47 -20.11 3.26
C PHE A 168 -2.75 -19.58 2.59
N ASP A 169 -3.79 -20.40 2.61
CA ASP A 169 -5.16 -19.96 2.38
C ASP A 169 -5.76 -19.52 3.74
N ALA A 170 -6.19 -18.27 3.83
CA ALA A 170 -6.74 -17.71 5.07
C ALA A 170 -7.94 -18.52 5.63
N ASN A 171 -8.67 -19.22 4.75
CA ASN A 171 -9.84 -20.04 5.13
C ASN A 171 -9.47 -21.46 5.55
N LYS A 172 -8.21 -21.89 5.34
CA LYS A 172 -7.74 -23.26 5.65
C LYS A 172 -6.74 -23.32 6.82
N GLY A 173 -6.56 -22.20 7.52
CA GLY A 173 -5.61 -22.10 8.62
C GLY A 173 -4.14 -22.20 8.13
N LEU A 174 -3.24 -22.76 8.96
CA LEU A 174 -1.81 -22.84 8.65
C LEU A 174 -1.46 -24.05 7.75
N THR A 175 -2.36 -24.46 6.86
CA THR A 175 -2.04 -25.46 5.84
C THR A 175 -1.28 -24.80 4.71
N VAL A 176 -0.08 -25.34 4.38
CA VAL A 176 0.73 -24.83 3.29
C VAL A 176 0.11 -25.20 1.96
N GLU A 177 -0.29 -24.20 1.18
CA GLU A 177 -0.92 -24.35 -0.14
C GLU A 177 0.02 -23.95 -1.28
N ALA A 178 0.99 -23.09 -1.01
CA ALA A 178 1.93 -22.60 -2.02
C ALA A 178 3.37 -22.55 -1.48
N SER A 179 4.32 -22.53 -2.40
CA SER A 179 5.74 -22.35 -2.05
C SER A 179 6.04 -20.88 -1.75
N TYR A 180 6.82 -20.60 -0.70
CA TYR A 180 7.39 -19.27 -0.45
C TYR A 180 8.28 -18.79 -1.63
N PHE A 181 8.80 -19.70 -2.42
CA PHE A 181 9.66 -19.43 -3.58
C PHE A 181 8.91 -19.44 -4.91
N GLN A 182 7.58 -19.47 -4.88
CA GLN A 182 6.77 -19.31 -6.09
C GLN A 182 7.09 -17.99 -6.77
N ARG A 183 7.14 -17.98 -8.08
CA ARG A 183 7.39 -16.77 -8.90
C ARG A 183 6.20 -16.38 -9.75
N GLU A 184 5.41 -17.39 -10.16
CA GLU A 184 4.21 -17.14 -10.95
C GLU A 184 3.15 -16.43 -10.10
N PRO A 185 2.45 -15.43 -10.64
CA PRO A 185 1.40 -14.76 -9.90
C PRO A 185 0.25 -15.71 -9.56
N PHE A 186 -0.39 -15.47 -8.43
CA PHE A 186 -1.70 -16.03 -8.16
C PHE A 186 -2.72 -15.35 -9.05
N VAL A 187 -3.56 -16.15 -9.72
CA VAL A 187 -4.63 -15.67 -10.57
C VAL A 187 -5.95 -15.82 -9.83
N VAL A 188 -6.63 -14.71 -9.60
CA VAL A 188 -7.96 -14.69 -9.00
C VAL A 188 -8.95 -14.33 -10.12
N ALA A 189 -9.65 -15.34 -10.62
CA ALA A 189 -10.63 -15.18 -11.69
C ALA A 189 -11.96 -14.59 -11.19
N GLU A 190 -12.29 -14.89 -9.93
CA GLU A 190 -13.42 -14.35 -9.20
C GLU A 190 -13.06 -14.31 -7.72
N GLY A 191 -13.27 -13.19 -7.06
CA GLY A 191 -12.96 -13.01 -5.65
C GLY A 191 -14.11 -12.37 -4.88
N THR A 192 -13.94 -12.22 -3.58
CA THR A 192 -14.87 -11.48 -2.73
C THR A 192 -14.21 -10.20 -2.25
N ASP A 193 -15.00 -9.16 -2.03
CA ASP A 193 -14.51 -7.93 -1.44
C ASP A 193 -14.08 -8.15 0.02
N TYR A 194 -12.96 -7.56 0.43
CA TYR A 194 -12.40 -7.76 1.77
C TYR A 194 -13.11 -6.95 2.87
N TYR A 195 -13.91 -5.93 2.51
CA TYR A 195 -14.77 -5.20 3.45
C TYR A 195 -16.19 -5.78 3.51
N ASP A 196 -16.69 -6.29 2.38
CA ASP A 196 -18.02 -6.91 2.29
C ASP A 196 -17.92 -8.25 1.54
N PRO A 197 -17.64 -9.36 2.25
CA PRO A 197 -17.49 -10.67 1.64
C PRO A 197 -18.73 -11.19 0.90
N ALA A 198 -19.89 -10.54 1.05
CA ALA A 198 -21.08 -10.85 0.27
C ALA A 198 -21.03 -10.30 -1.17
N GLN A 199 -20.11 -9.37 -1.43
CA GLN A 199 -19.90 -8.79 -2.76
C GLN A 199 -18.87 -9.58 -3.54
N VAL A 200 -19.21 -9.92 -4.77
CA VAL A 200 -18.32 -10.67 -5.69
C VAL A 200 -17.66 -9.72 -6.65
N ILE A 201 -16.35 -9.79 -6.73
CA ILE A 201 -15.53 -9.09 -7.73
C ILE A 201 -15.26 -10.06 -8.87
N LYS A 202 -15.71 -9.72 -10.08
CA LYS A 202 -15.69 -10.61 -11.25
C LYS A 202 -14.48 -10.38 -12.15
N SER A 203 -13.84 -9.23 -12.02
CA SER A 203 -12.64 -8.91 -12.79
C SER A 203 -11.47 -9.78 -12.37
N VAL A 204 -10.78 -10.33 -13.35
CA VAL A 204 -9.56 -11.14 -13.11
C VAL A 204 -8.46 -10.25 -12.54
N SER A 205 -7.77 -10.73 -11.52
CA SER A 205 -6.63 -10.06 -10.93
C SER A 205 -5.43 -10.96 -10.75
N TYR A 206 -4.26 -10.36 -10.59
CA TYR A 206 -2.97 -11.03 -10.47
C TYR A 206 -2.23 -10.50 -9.25
N TRP A 207 -1.92 -11.41 -8.31
CA TRP A 207 -1.15 -11.13 -7.11
C TRP A 207 0.21 -11.80 -7.19
N PHE A 208 1.29 -11.04 -7.04
CA PHE A 208 2.67 -11.50 -7.16
C PHE A 208 3.24 -11.86 -5.78
N PRO A 209 3.63 -13.14 -5.56
CA PRO A 209 4.15 -13.59 -4.27
C PRO A 209 5.64 -13.22 -4.11
N HIS A 210 5.91 -11.95 -3.89
CA HIS A 210 7.26 -11.50 -3.60
C HIS A 210 7.74 -12.03 -2.25
N LYS A 211 9.03 -12.28 -2.14
CA LYS A 211 9.66 -12.68 -0.88
C LYS A 211 10.13 -11.44 -0.10
N LEU A 212 10.29 -11.58 1.20
CA LEU A 212 10.88 -10.52 2.02
C LEU A 212 12.30 -10.15 1.53
N SER A 213 13.06 -11.13 1.06
CA SER A 213 14.37 -10.90 0.44
C SER A 213 14.31 -10.06 -0.84
N ASP A 214 13.21 -10.08 -1.58
CA ASP A 214 13.05 -9.26 -2.78
C ASP A 214 12.77 -7.81 -2.39
N VAL A 215 12.03 -7.58 -1.30
CA VAL A 215 11.79 -6.24 -0.73
C VAL A 215 13.07 -5.62 -0.19
N ILE A 216 13.76 -6.34 0.69
CA ILE A 216 15.02 -5.87 1.30
C ILE A 216 16.10 -5.70 0.23
N GLY A 217 16.24 -6.68 -0.66
CA GLY A 217 17.21 -6.65 -1.76
C GLY A 217 16.95 -5.51 -2.73
N GLY A 218 15.67 -5.21 -3.04
CA GLY A 218 15.27 -4.07 -3.85
C GLY A 218 15.70 -2.74 -3.22
N CYS A 219 15.47 -2.57 -1.93
CA CYS A 219 15.96 -1.39 -1.20
C CYS A 219 17.50 -1.25 -1.32
N LEU A 220 18.23 -2.29 -0.97
CA LEU A 220 19.70 -2.26 -0.95
C LEU A 220 20.30 -2.01 -2.34
N LYS A 221 19.77 -2.66 -3.37
CA LYS A 221 20.23 -2.51 -4.76
C LYS A 221 20.08 -1.08 -5.29
N HIS A 222 19.07 -0.35 -4.81
CA HIS A 222 18.78 1.01 -5.25
C HIS A 222 19.25 2.10 -4.26
N GLY A 223 20.23 1.80 -3.40
CA GLY A 223 20.86 2.77 -2.51
C GLY A 223 19.97 3.23 -1.34
N LEU A 224 19.01 2.38 -0.94
CA LEU A 224 18.15 2.62 0.21
C LEU A 224 18.68 1.77 1.39
N SER A 225 19.33 2.41 2.34
CA SER A 225 19.89 1.75 3.54
C SER A 225 18.81 1.57 4.60
N LEU A 226 18.61 0.34 5.06
CA LEU A 226 17.63 0.05 6.10
C LEU A 226 18.04 0.73 7.41
N THR A 227 17.08 1.42 8.02
CA THR A 227 17.23 2.08 9.33
C THR A 227 16.28 1.52 10.38
N HIS A 228 15.21 0.82 9.94
CA HIS A 228 14.28 0.12 10.81
C HIS A 228 13.70 -1.09 10.09
N PHE A 229 13.53 -2.20 10.81
CA PHE A 229 12.79 -3.37 10.36
C PHE A 229 12.23 -4.08 11.60
N GLU A 230 10.92 -4.37 11.59
CA GLU A 230 10.23 -5.06 12.67
C GLU A 230 9.09 -5.92 12.11
N GLU A 231 8.92 -7.13 12.65
CA GLU A 231 7.84 -8.06 12.30
C GLU A 231 6.80 -8.11 13.40
N TYR A 232 5.53 -8.28 13.03
CA TYR A 232 4.41 -8.23 13.97
C TYR A 232 3.53 -9.48 13.91
N ALA A 233 2.89 -9.76 15.04
CA ALA A 233 1.95 -10.86 15.21
C ALA A 233 0.49 -10.49 14.89
N HIS A 234 0.23 -9.25 14.46
CA HIS A 234 -1.10 -8.77 14.06
C HIS A 234 -1.21 -8.66 12.54
N ASP A 235 -2.42 -8.89 12.03
CA ASP A 235 -2.77 -8.74 10.63
C ASP A 235 -3.18 -7.30 10.32
N LEU A 236 -2.80 -6.83 9.14
CA LEU A 236 -3.17 -5.50 8.64
C LEU A 236 -4.23 -5.58 7.54
N SER A 237 -4.32 -6.74 6.90
CA SER A 237 -5.08 -6.91 5.66
C SER A 237 -6.56 -7.22 5.87
N MET A 238 -6.95 -7.56 7.10
CA MET A 238 -8.22 -8.20 7.46
C MET A 238 -8.40 -9.63 6.91
N VAL A 239 -7.63 -10.01 5.91
CA VAL A 239 -7.69 -11.33 5.25
C VAL A 239 -7.23 -12.45 6.19
N TYR A 240 -6.16 -12.22 6.94
CA TYR A 240 -5.57 -13.18 7.87
C TYR A 240 -5.88 -12.91 9.34
N ALA A 241 -6.90 -12.11 9.64
CA ALA A 241 -7.27 -11.74 11.01
C ALA A 241 -7.51 -12.97 11.93
N ALA A 242 -8.02 -14.07 11.40
CA ALA A 242 -8.19 -15.31 12.15
C ALA A 242 -6.85 -15.89 12.68
N PHE A 243 -5.72 -15.61 12.01
CA PHE A 243 -4.41 -16.10 12.41
C PHE A 243 -3.88 -15.39 13.66
N GLU A 244 -4.35 -14.20 13.98
CA GLU A 244 -3.99 -13.49 15.22
C GLU A 244 -4.26 -14.29 16.48
N ASN A 245 -5.32 -15.09 16.46
CA ASN A 245 -5.76 -15.91 17.60
C ASN A 245 -5.05 -17.26 17.71
N LEU A 246 -4.16 -17.59 16.77
CA LEU A 246 -3.43 -18.85 16.81
C LEU A 246 -2.28 -18.78 17.82
N GLY A 247 -2.15 -19.79 18.68
CA GLY A 247 -1.06 -19.86 19.66
C GLY A 247 0.32 -20.05 19.04
N LYS A 248 0.39 -20.63 17.84
CA LYS A 248 1.60 -20.76 17.02
C LYS A 248 1.28 -20.22 15.65
N LYS A 249 1.94 -19.15 15.22
CA LYS A 249 1.69 -18.45 13.96
C LYS A 249 2.97 -17.86 13.37
N PRO A 250 3.03 -17.68 12.05
CA PRO A 250 4.10 -16.90 11.42
C PRO A 250 3.94 -15.41 11.75
N PRO A 251 4.91 -14.55 11.43
CA PRO A 251 4.70 -13.12 11.40
C PRO A 251 3.59 -12.78 10.39
N LEU A 252 2.67 -11.86 10.76
CA LEU A 252 1.53 -11.51 9.93
C LEU A 252 1.76 -10.20 9.15
N SER A 253 2.56 -9.31 9.71
CA SER A 253 2.91 -8.04 9.07
C SER A 253 4.33 -7.63 9.42
N TYR A 254 4.83 -6.61 8.73
CA TYR A 254 6.14 -6.02 9.01
C TYR A 254 6.17 -4.54 8.69
N SER A 255 7.02 -3.80 9.38
CA SER A 255 7.38 -2.44 9.02
C SER A 255 8.86 -2.35 8.63
N LEU A 256 9.14 -1.52 7.63
CA LEU A 256 10.49 -1.26 7.13
C LEU A 256 10.65 0.23 6.87
N VAL A 257 11.73 0.82 7.37
CA VAL A 257 12.17 2.15 6.96
C VAL A 257 13.56 2.05 6.36
N ALA A 258 13.72 2.62 5.18
CA ALA A 258 15.03 2.76 4.56
C ALA A 258 15.28 4.20 4.13
N ARG A 259 16.53 4.63 4.19
CA ARG A 259 16.97 5.98 3.83
C ARG A 259 17.79 5.95 2.56
N LYS A 260 17.52 6.88 1.65
CA LYS A 260 18.35 7.09 0.47
C LYS A 260 19.71 7.64 0.88
N ILE A 261 20.75 6.88 0.58
CA ILE A 261 22.13 7.33 0.70
C ILE A 261 22.48 8.12 -0.55
N ALA A 262 23.32 9.14 -0.41
CA ALA A 262 23.72 10.03 -1.50
C ALA A 262 24.35 9.27 -2.68
#